data_dba9d7871b20efc2e954c4f7283e3e37
#
_entry.id   dba9d7871b20efc2e954c4f7283e3e37
#
_cell.length_a   1.000
_cell.length_b   1.000
_cell.length_c   1.000
_cell.angle_alpha   90.00
_cell.angle_beta   90.00
_cell.angle_gamma   90.00
#
_symmetry.space_group_name_H-M   'P 1'
#
loop_
_entity.id
_entity.type
_entity.pdbx_description
1 polymer ?
#
loop_
_entity_poly.entity_id
_entity_poly.type
_entity_poly.pdbx_seq_one_letter_code
_entity_poly.pdbx_strand_id
1 'polypeptide(L)'
;MSSSQSIIQNYQAMGEGKVEVPAFDITVNDQSFSVKGKSLTVTAQTQQRRSNFQDPFQDFFQQRASPEFVEVEADAFLALTTDKNEIYIGEGITTTLAFYVAASNRADMKFYDLGTQLTGIIKKIKPENSWEENFNIDNINGESVDIKGVQYTQYKIFQATYFPLNLDTINFPSVGLKLIKYDQVKNPSFFGRNRQENYETFYSKPKTVRIKELPPHPLKDVVNVGSYKLKEEISSENLTTGQSFNYSFEIGGTGNISAIKIPKIESNKLFEFYEPNIVQNIRRSSNRVTGSKKFDFFGIPNEPGVYELGDFIQWIFFDPIHEKYDTLKSDIQLQVDGESRKNEYISSNDLGSFYDIIEFEDNKLVLIKTGIGYQIIINLFIFAISVCSIVLLFKK
;
A
#
# COMPACT_ATOMS: atom_id res chain seq x y z
N MET A 1 -26.34 4.09 16.15
CA MET A 1 -26.81 4.12 14.75
C MET A 1 -27.45 2.78 14.46
N SER A 2 -28.75 2.75 14.14
CA SER A 2 -29.43 1.51 13.73
C SER A 2 -29.25 1.34 12.22
N SER A 3 -28.64 0.26 11.77
CA SER A 3 -28.62 -0.11 10.36
C SER A 3 -29.75 -1.07 10.06
N SER A 4 -30.55 -0.81 9.04
CA SER A 4 -31.56 -1.74 8.53
C SER A 4 -31.08 -2.32 7.21
N GLN A 5 -31.21 -3.64 7.05
CA GLN A 5 -30.90 -4.34 5.81
C GLN A 5 -32.21 -4.93 5.26
N SER A 6 -32.53 -4.66 3.98
CA SER A 6 -33.71 -5.21 3.32
C SER A 6 -33.29 -6.09 2.13
N ILE A 7 -33.96 -7.23 1.98
CA ILE A 7 -33.83 -8.10 0.81
C ILE A 7 -35.14 -7.98 0.03
N ILE A 8 -35.07 -7.56 -1.23
CA ILE A 8 -36.22 -7.44 -2.12
C ILE A 8 -36.09 -8.50 -3.20
N GLN A 9 -37.11 -9.35 -3.31
CA GLN A 9 -37.20 -10.35 -4.37
C GLN A 9 -38.41 -10.03 -5.25
N ASN A 10 -38.14 -9.81 -6.54
CA ASN A 10 -39.17 -9.50 -7.53
C ASN A 10 -39.60 -10.78 -8.26
N TYR A 11 -40.94 -10.99 -8.37
CA TYR A 11 -41.52 -12.09 -9.12
C TYR A 11 -42.34 -11.53 -10.28
N GLN A 12 -42.20 -12.17 -11.43
CA GLN A 12 -43.02 -11.88 -12.59
C GLN A 12 -44.06 -12.99 -12.79
N ALA A 13 -45.33 -12.61 -12.90
CA ALA A 13 -46.36 -13.56 -13.20
C ALA A 13 -46.27 -13.98 -14.67
N MET A 14 -46.21 -15.28 -14.95
CA MET A 14 -46.10 -15.84 -16.31
C MET A 14 -47.46 -16.15 -16.95
N GLY A 15 -48.56 -15.93 -16.26
CA GLY A 15 -49.91 -16.18 -16.76
C GLY A 15 -50.98 -15.70 -15.79
N GLU A 16 -52.24 -15.71 -16.26
CA GLU A 16 -53.42 -15.40 -15.43
C GLU A 16 -53.74 -16.53 -14.48
N GLY A 17 -54.31 -16.22 -13.32
CA GLY A 17 -54.73 -17.21 -12.35
C GLY A 17 -54.35 -16.86 -10.93
N LYS A 18 -54.64 -17.79 -10.02
CA LYS A 18 -54.29 -17.68 -8.60
C LYS A 18 -52.87 -18.17 -8.39
N VAL A 19 -51.97 -17.27 -7.98
CA VAL A 19 -50.58 -17.61 -7.60
C VAL A 19 -50.48 -17.61 -6.08
N GLU A 20 -49.99 -18.70 -5.51
CA GLU A 20 -49.76 -18.82 -4.07
C GLU A 20 -48.28 -18.75 -3.76
N VAL A 21 -47.89 -17.79 -2.92
CA VAL A 21 -46.57 -17.76 -2.32
C VAL A 21 -46.66 -18.57 -1.02
N PRO A 22 -45.97 -19.70 -0.91
CA PRO A 22 -46.05 -20.54 0.30
C PRO A 22 -45.47 -19.81 1.51
N ALA A 23 -45.84 -20.24 2.70
CA ALA A 23 -45.20 -19.78 3.92
C ALA A 23 -43.75 -20.27 3.95
N PHE A 24 -42.84 -19.44 4.45
CA PHE A 24 -41.41 -19.73 4.56
C PHE A 24 -40.80 -19.11 5.82
N ASP A 25 -39.70 -19.67 6.28
CA ASP A 25 -38.98 -19.18 7.44
C ASP A 25 -37.69 -18.43 7.00
N ILE A 26 -37.42 -17.33 7.67
CA ILE A 26 -36.17 -16.55 7.51
C ILE A 26 -35.41 -16.63 8.82
N THR A 27 -34.14 -17.01 8.76
CA THR A 27 -33.26 -16.97 9.92
C THR A 27 -32.36 -15.71 9.86
N VAL A 28 -32.44 -14.91 10.92
CA VAL A 28 -31.61 -13.70 11.09
C VAL A 28 -30.98 -13.78 12.48
N ASN A 29 -29.67 -13.77 12.56
CA ASN A 29 -28.90 -13.87 13.80
C ASN A 29 -29.35 -15.07 14.67
N ASP A 30 -29.43 -16.25 14.07
CA ASP A 30 -29.88 -17.53 14.69
C ASP A 30 -31.33 -17.53 15.24
N GLN A 31 -32.10 -16.49 14.96
CA GLN A 31 -33.54 -16.44 15.25
C GLN A 31 -34.34 -16.67 13.96
N SER A 32 -35.26 -17.64 14.02
CA SER A 32 -36.14 -17.97 12.90
C SER A 32 -37.45 -17.17 12.99
N PHE A 33 -37.81 -16.52 11.89
CA PHE A 33 -39.06 -15.77 11.73
C PHE A 33 -39.91 -16.43 10.65
N SER A 34 -41.10 -16.87 11.01
CA SER A 34 -42.06 -17.46 10.07
C SER A 34 -42.83 -16.37 9.33
N VAL A 35 -42.78 -16.40 8.01
CA VAL A 35 -43.55 -15.50 7.14
C VAL A 35 -44.73 -16.25 6.58
N LYS A 36 -45.94 -15.73 6.83
CA LYS A 36 -47.20 -16.36 6.33
C LYS A 36 -47.27 -16.28 4.82
N GLY A 37 -47.65 -17.35 4.18
CA GLY A 37 -47.96 -17.41 2.77
C GLY A 37 -49.06 -16.43 2.34
N LYS A 38 -49.00 -15.97 1.12
CA LYS A 38 -49.98 -15.02 0.55
C LYS A 38 -50.41 -15.50 -0.83
N SER A 39 -51.70 -15.45 -1.10
CA SER A 39 -52.24 -15.72 -2.44
C SER A 39 -52.51 -14.40 -3.15
N LEU A 40 -52.13 -14.35 -4.44
CA LEU A 40 -52.32 -13.22 -5.33
C LEU A 40 -53.13 -13.72 -6.53
N THR A 41 -54.14 -12.96 -6.95
CA THR A 41 -54.89 -13.27 -8.18
C THR A 41 -54.37 -12.36 -9.31
N VAL A 42 -53.81 -12.96 -10.33
CA VAL A 42 -53.36 -12.28 -11.55
C VAL A 42 -54.52 -12.32 -12.53
N THR A 43 -55.09 -11.17 -12.88
CA THR A 43 -56.17 -11.03 -13.83
C THR A 43 -55.66 -10.29 -15.06
N ALA A 44 -56.14 -10.66 -16.24
CA ALA A 44 -55.92 -9.90 -17.45
C ALA A 44 -56.40 -8.48 -17.26
N GLN A 45 -55.66 -7.53 -17.77
CA GLN A 45 -56.11 -6.17 -17.83
C GLN A 45 -57.21 -6.08 -18.87
N THR A 46 -58.48 -6.21 -18.44
CA THR A 46 -59.64 -6.00 -19.29
C THR A 46 -59.61 -4.55 -19.78
N GLN A 47 -59.44 -4.37 -21.08
CA GLN A 47 -59.70 -3.07 -21.73
C GLN A 47 -61.19 -2.74 -21.53
N GLN A 48 -61.50 -1.92 -20.53
CA GLN A 48 -62.85 -1.29 -20.45
C GLN A 48 -63.01 -0.41 -21.68
N ARG A 49 -63.88 -0.88 -22.59
CA ARG A 49 -64.45 -0.01 -23.63
C ARG A 49 -65.20 1.12 -22.94
N ARG A 50 -64.54 2.27 -22.81
CA ARG A 50 -65.21 3.52 -22.44
C ARG A 50 -65.83 4.11 -23.68
N SER A 51 -67.12 4.43 -23.56
CA SER A 51 -67.97 5.11 -24.50
C SER A 51 -67.40 6.41 -25.04
N ASN A 52 -67.61 6.62 -26.32
CA ASN A 52 -67.30 7.81 -27.09
C ASN A 52 -67.62 9.15 -26.38
N PHE A 53 -66.59 9.78 -25.83
CA PHE A 53 -66.43 11.20 -25.84
C PHE A 53 -65.05 11.45 -26.43
N GLN A 54 -65.01 11.91 -27.70
CA GLN A 54 -63.79 12.30 -28.36
C GLN A 54 -63.30 13.58 -27.70
N ASP A 55 -62.34 13.40 -26.76
CA ASP A 55 -61.50 14.49 -26.30
C ASP A 55 -60.35 14.62 -27.30
N PRO A 56 -60.22 15.74 -28.03
CA PRO A 56 -59.20 15.93 -29.06
C PRO A 56 -57.77 15.86 -28.50
N PHE A 57 -57.59 15.88 -27.17
CA PHE A 57 -56.30 15.78 -26.51
C PHE A 57 -55.94 14.35 -26.06
N GLN A 58 -56.89 13.37 -26.05
CA GLN A 58 -56.58 12.00 -25.65
C GLN A 58 -55.74 11.23 -26.66
N ASP A 59 -55.84 11.51 -27.95
CA ASP A 59 -55.03 10.90 -29.00
C ASP A 59 -53.56 11.33 -28.90
N PHE A 60 -53.28 12.50 -28.31
CA PHE A 60 -51.93 13.02 -28.17
C PHE A 60 -51.16 12.32 -26.98
N PHE A 61 -51.90 11.75 -26.01
CA PHE A 61 -51.32 11.03 -24.87
C PHE A 61 -51.37 9.50 -24.99
N GLN A 62 -52.13 8.94 -25.93
CA GLN A 62 -52.30 7.48 -26.05
C GLN A 62 -51.32 6.81 -27.03
N GLN A 63 -50.53 7.56 -27.80
CA GLN A 63 -49.46 7.00 -28.66
C GLN A 63 -48.07 7.12 -28.05
N ARG A 64 -47.92 6.94 -26.74
CA ARG A 64 -46.61 6.62 -26.22
C ARG A 64 -46.39 5.12 -26.33
N ALA A 65 -46.01 4.66 -27.51
CA ALA A 65 -45.33 3.38 -27.64
C ALA A 65 -44.18 3.37 -26.62
N SER A 66 -44.09 2.33 -25.84
CA SER A 66 -42.94 2.18 -24.93
C SER A 66 -41.66 2.41 -25.73
N PRO A 67 -40.76 3.30 -25.31
CA PRO A 67 -39.55 3.59 -26.07
C PRO A 67 -38.80 2.26 -26.32
N GLU A 68 -38.57 1.97 -27.59
CA GLU A 68 -37.75 0.83 -28.00
C GLU A 68 -36.30 1.21 -27.85
N PHE A 69 -35.58 0.53 -26.95
CA PHE A 69 -34.16 0.72 -26.71
C PHE A 69 -33.35 -0.20 -27.60
N VAL A 70 -32.30 0.34 -28.19
CA VAL A 70 -31.33 -0.42 -29.00
C VAL A 70 -30.08 -0.59 -28.15
N GLU A 71 -29.66 -1.81 -27.95
CA GLU A 71 -28.40 -2.14 -27.33
C GLU A 71 -27.26 -1.70 -28.24
N VAL A 72 -26.32 -0.93 -27.67
CA VAL A 72 -25.10 -0.51 -28.36
C VAL A 72 -23.96 -1.38 -27.81
N GLU A 73 -23.33 -2.15 -28.71
CA GLU A 73 -22.14 -2.92 -28.30
C GLU A 73 -21.02 -1.98 -27.87
N ALA A 74 -20.34 -2.33 -26.79
CA ALA A 74 -19.21 -1.58 -26.29
C ALA A 74 -17.90 -2.12 -26.91
N ASP A 75 -17.21 -1.26 -27.67
CA ASP A 75 -15.84 -1.55 -28.13
C ASP A 75 -14.85 -1.12 -27.05
N ALA A 76 -14.76 -1.96 -26.02
CA ALA A 76 -13.98 -1.71 -24.82
C ALA A 76 -13.54 -3.02 -24.16
N PHE A 77 -12.48 -2.97 -23.36
CA PHE A 77 -12.02 -4.13 -22.58
C PHE A 77 -11.29 -3.74 -21.31
N LEU A 78 -11.29 -4.64 -20.34
CA LEU A 78 -10.47 -4.57 -19.14
C LEU A 78 -9.19 -5.39 -19.35
N ALA A 79 -8.04 -4.82 -19.01
CA ALA A 79 -6.77 -5.55 -19.05
C ALA A 79 -5.99 -5.39 -17.76
N LEU A 80 -5.43 -6.53 -17.29
CA LEU A 80 -4.39 -6.58 -16.30
C LEU A 80 -3.10 -6.92 -17.05
N THR A 81 -2.13 -6.01 -17.00
CA THR A 81 -0.86 -6.13 -17.70
C THR A 81 0.30 -6.06 -16.73
N THR A 82 1.41 -6.69 -17.09
CA THR A 82 2.68 -6.62 -16.39
C THR A 82 3.75 -6.15 -17.35
N ASP A 83 4.74 -5.41 -16.85
CA ASP A 83 5.88 -4.93 -17.66
C ASP A 83 6.82 -6.07 -18.08
N LYS A 84 6.82 -7.20 -17.33
CA LYS A 84 7.63 -8.39 -17.57
C LYS A 84 6.81 -9.66 -17.41
N ASN A 85 7.28 -10.79 -17.96
CA ASN A 85 6.65 -12.10 -17.79
C ASN A 85 7.50 -13.03 -16.90
N GLU A 86 8.75 -12.65 -16.68
CA GLU A 86 9.72 -13.38 -15.89
C GLU A 86 10.65 -12.36 -15.22
N ILE A 87 10.95 -12.58 -13.94
CA ILE A 87 11.79 -11.70 -13.12
C ILE A 87 12.62 -12.54 -12.15
N TYR A 88 13.68 -11.98 -11.60
CA TYR A 88 14.41 -12.58 -10.49
C TYR A 88 13.69 -12.34 -9.16
N ILE A 89 13.92 -13.23 -8.18
CA ILE A 89 13.48 -13.00 -6.81
C ILE A 89 14.02 -11.66 -6.32
N GLY A 90 13.15 -10.83 -5.71
CA GLY A 90 13.49 -9.47 -5.27
C GLY A 90 13.48 -8.40 -6.37
N GLU A 91 13.36 -8.77 -7.65
CA GLU A 91 13.19 -7.83 -8.75
C GLU A 91 11.75 -7.30 -8.80
N GLY A 92 11.60 -6.00 -9.09
CA GLY A 92 10.28 -5.38 -9.20
C GLY A 92 9.57 -5.72 -10.51
N ILE A 93 8.27 -6.06 -10.40
CA ILE A 93 7.35 -6.18 -11.52
C ILE A 93 6.20 -5.20 -11.37
N THR A 94 6.01 -4.35 -12.36
CA THR A 94 4.91 -3.38 -12.35
C THR A 94 3.67 -3.96 -13.02
N THR A 95 2.59 -4.02 -12.23
CA THR A 95 1.28 -4.52 -12.64
C THR A 95 0.32 -3.35 -12.79
N THR A 96 -0.38 -3.28 -13.92
CA THR A 96 -1.36 -2.23 -14.21
C THR A 96 -2.70 -2.87 -14.55
N LEU A 97 -3.76 -2.43 -13.88
CA LEU A 97 -5.14 -2.70 -14.25
C LEU A 97 -5.71 -1.45 -14.90
N ALA A 98 -6.14 -1.57 -16.16
CA ALA A 98 -6.68 -0.45 -16.91
C ALA A 98 -7.89 -0.88 -17.75
N PHE A 99 -8.83 0.05 -17.89
CA PHE A 99 -9.96 -0.07 -18.80
C PHE A 99 -9.67 0.70 -20.09
N TYR A 100 -9.92 0.08 -21.22
CA TYR A 100 -9.64 0.60 -22.55
C TYR A 100 -10.91 0.78 -23.31
N VAL A 101 -11.08 1.95 -23.92
CA VAL A 101 -12.23 2.28 -24.77
C VAL A 101 -11.71 2.65 -26.16
N ALA A 102 -12.11 1.93 -27.18
CA ALA A 102 -11.68 2.22 -28.55
C ALA A 102 -12.20 3.58 -29.02
N ALA A 103 -11.46 4.25 -29.90
CA ALA A 103 -11.91 5.49 -30.52
C ALA A 103 -13.16 5.30 -31.36
N SER A 104 -13.41 4.08 -31.87
CA SER A 104 -14.63 3.67 -32.60
C SER A 104 -15.84 3.44 -31.71
N ASN A 105 -15.63 3.35 -30.37
CA ASN A 105 -16.71 3.04 -29.43
C ASN A 105 -17.84 4.07 -29.50
N ARG A 106 -19.07 3.57 -29.56
CA ARG A 106 -20.29 4.40 -29.56
C ARG A 106 -21.14 4.23 -28.30
N ALA A 107 -20.82 3.23 -27.47
CA ALA A 107 -21.50 3.00 -26.21
C ALA A 107 -21.10 4.06 -25.19
N ASP A 108 -22.06 4.78 -24.65
CA ASP A 108 -21.82 5.68 -23.52
C ASP A 108 -21.71 4.84 -22.23
N MET A 109 -20.57 4.96 -21.52
CA MET A 109 -20.27 4.12 -20.35
C MET A 109 -19.80 4.96 -19.18
N LYS A 110 -20.09 4.48 -17.98
CA LYS A 110 -19.68 5.09 -16.71
C LYS A 110 -19.26 4.03 -15.72
N PHE A 111 -18.23 4.29 -14.92
CA PHE A 111 -17.87 3.43 -13.81
C PHE A 111 -19.00 3.35 -12.79
N TYR A 112 -19.33 2.13 -12.39
CA TYR A 112 -20.31 1.84 -11.35
C TYR A 112 -19.59 1.48 -10.05
N ASP A 113 -19.85 2.22 -8.97
CA ASP A 113 -19.31 1.96 -7.63
C ASP A 113 -17.84 1.48 -7.64
N LEU A 114 -16.99 2.24 -8.33
CA LEU A 114 -15.61 1.84 -8.61
C LEU A 114 -14.81 1.58 -7.33
N GLY A 115 -15.00 2.37 -6.28
CA GLY A 115 -14.25 2.23 -5.02
C GLY A 115 -14.45 0.87 -4.36
N THR A 116 -15.70 0.42 -4.23
CA THR A 116 -16.04 -0.88 -3.65
C THR A 116 -15.52 -2.01 -4.53
N GLN A 117 -15.71 -1.91 -5.86
CA GLN A 117 -15.22 -2.92 -6.79
C GLN A 117 -13.69 -3.03 -6.75
N LEU A 118 -12.99 -1.88 -6.76
CA LEU A 118 -11.53 -1.83 -6.76
C LEU A 118 -10.95 -2.48 -5.51
N THR A 119 -11.55 -2.23 -4.34
CA THR A 119 -11.15 -2.88 -3.08
C THR A 119 -11.22 -4.42 -3.20
N GLY A 120 -12.30 -4.95 -3.76
CA GLY A 120 -12.46 -6.39 -3.99
C GLY A 120 -11.51 -6.95 -5.05
N ILE A 121 -11.23 -6.18 -6.09
CA ILE A 121 -10.29 -6.54 -7.18
C ILE A 121 -8.86 -6.59 -6.63
N ILE A 122 -8.40 -5.54 -5.95
CA ILE A 122 -7.03 -5.46 -5.39
C ILE A 122 -6.77 -6.64 -4.47
N LYS A 123 -7.73 -7.00 -3.61
CA LYS A 123 -7.60 -8.17 -2.72
C LYS A 123 -7.36 -9.48 -3.48
N LYS A 124 -7.92 -9.61 -4.70
CA LYS A 124 -7.75 -10.82 -5.54
C LYS A 124 -6.44 -10.84 -6.31
N ILE A 125 -5.95 -9.67 -6.75
CA ILE A 125 -4.75 -9.58 -7.58
C ILE A 125 -3.47 -9.35 -6.80
N LYS A 126 -3.55 -9.03 -5.51
CA LYS A 126 -2.37 -8.84 -4.65
C LYS A 126 -1.68 -10.18 -4.40
N PRO A 127 -0.40 -10.34 -4.80
CA PRO A 127 0.38 -11.54 -4.50
C PRO A 127 0.67 -11.63 -3.00
N GLU A 128 0.57 -12.83 -2.42
CA GLU A 128 0.74 -13.03 -0.97
C GLU A 128 2.17 -12.79 -0.49
N ASN A 129 3.17 -13.32 -1.20
CA ASN A 129 4.58 -13.28 -0.81
C ASN A 129 5.35 -12.21 -1.59
N SER A 130 4.86 -10.97 -1.57
CA SER A 130 5.51 -9.87 -2.27
C SER A 130 5.43 -8.57 -1.47
N TRP A 131 6.50 -7.78 -1.50
CA TRP A 131 6.45 -6.39 -1.06
C TRP A 131 5.74 -5.55 -2.12
N GLU A 132 4.82 -4.68 -1.72
CA GLU A 132 4.03 -3.84 -2.62
C GLU A 132 4.41 -2.37 -2.50
N GLU A 133 4.67 -1.75 -3.65
CA GLU A 133 4.77 -0.30 -3.81
C GLU A 133 3.61 0.19 -4.68
N ASN A 134 2.56 0.72 -4.04
CA ASN A 134 1.35 1.19 -4.70
C ASN A 134 1.54 2.60 -5.26
N PHE A 135 1.10 2.84 -6.49
CA PHE A 135 1.21 4.16 -7.15
C PHE A 135 0.11 5.14 -6.70
N ASN A 136 -0.88 4.68 -5.93
CA ASN A 136 -1.97 5.50 -5.37
C ASN A 136 -2.61 6.40 -6.43
N ILE A 137 -3.28 5.78 -7.42
CA ILE A 137 -3.97 6.52 -8.48
C ILE A 137 -5.22 7.18 -7.89
N ASP A 138 -5.16 8.49 -7.62
CA ASP A 138 -6.28 9.25 -7.05
C ASP A 138 -7.23 9.75 -8.14
N ASN A 139 -6.71 10.02 -9.35
CA ASN A 139 -7.48 10.51 -10.47
C ASN A 139 -7.36 9.59 -11.68
N ILE A 140 -8.49 9.11 -12.17
CA ILE A 140 -8.56 8.26 -13.35
C ILE A 140 -8.80 9.14 -14.58
N ASN A 141 -7.72 9.51 -15.24
CA ASN A 141 -7.76 10.28 -16.47
C ASN A 141 -7.61 9.36 -17.69
N GLY A 142 -8.29 9.71 -18.78
CA GLY A 142 -8.13 9.03 -20.05
C GLY A 142 -6.83 9.44 -20.73
N GLU A 143 -5.97 8.49 -21.06
CA GLU A 143 -4.75 8.68 -21.84
C GLU A 143 -4.91 8.02 -23.21
N SER A 144 -4.58 8.73 -24.31
CA SER A 144 -4.62 8.13 -25.66
C SER A 144 -3.45 7.17 -25.84
N VAL A 145 -3.72 5.93 -26.25
CA VAL A 145 -2.72 4.89 -26.50
C VAL A 145 -3.01 4.18 -27.83
N ASP A 146 -1.98 3.80 -28.54
CA ASP A 146 -2.09 2.92 -29.71
C ASP A 146 -1.81 1.47 -29.32
N ILE A 147 -2.73 0.58 -29.65
CA ILE A 147 -2.55 -0.86 -29.47
C ILE A 147 -2.73 -1.54 -30.82
N LYS A 148 -1.63 -1.96 -31.44
CA LYS A 148 -1.59 -2.65 -32.74
C LYS A 148 -2.28 -1.88 -33.86
N GLY A 149 -2.11 -0.54 -33.90
CA GLY A 149 -2.69 0.34 -34.91
C GLY A 149 -4.13 0.76 -34.63
N VAL A 150 -4.70 0.41 -33.47
CA VAL A 150 -6.02 0.88 -33.04
C VAL A 150 -5.85 1.85 -31.88
N GLN A 151 -6.48 3.03 -32.01
CA GLN A 151 -6.46 4.05 -30.97
C GLN A 151 -7.46 3.73 -29.87
N TYR A 152 -6.99 3.76 -28.60
CA TYR A 152 -7.80 3.59 -27.41
C TYR A 152 -7.59 4.75 -26.45
N THR A 153 -8.61 5.03 -25.66
CA THR A 153 -8.48 5.80 -24.43
C THR A 153 -8.26 4.81 -23.26
N GLN A 154 -7.10 4.86 -22.65
CA GLN A 154 -6.74 4.05 -21.48
C GLN A 154 -7.12 4.79 -20.20
N TYR A 155 -7.85 4.14 -19.32
CA TYR A 155 -8.16 4.57 -17.96
C TYR A 155 -7.43 3.66 -16.97
N LYS A 156 -6.30 4.12 -16.43
CA LYS A 156 -5.55 3.37 -15.40
C LYS A 156 -6.33 3.44 -14.10
N ILE A 157 -6.76 2.27 -13.59
CA ILE A 157 -7.59 2.16 -12.40
C ILE A 157 -6.73 1.78 -11.17
N PHE A 158 -5.70 0.96 -11.41
CA PHE A 158 -4.78 0.52 -10.37
C PHE A 158 -3.40 0.25 -10.96
N GLN A 159 -2.35 0.58 -10.20
CA GLN A 159 -0.98 0.27 -10.55
C GLN A 159 -0.17 0.03 -9.27
N ALA A 160 0.61 -1.04 -9.25
CA ALA A 160 1.55 -1.34 -8.18
C ALA A 160 2.77 -2.08 -8.73
N THR A 161 3.92 -1.88 -8.09
CA THR A 161 5.10 -2.72 -8.29
C THR A 161 5.19 -3.71 -7.15
N TYR A 162 5.31 -5.00 -7.49
CA TYR A 162 5.49 -6.09 -6.55
C TYR A 162 6.93 -6.61 -6.62
N PHE A 163 7.52 -6.85 -5.45
CA PHE A 163 8.86 -7.43 -5.30
C PHE A 163 8.69 -8.78 -4.60
N PRO A 164 8.83 -9.91 -5.32
CA PRO A 164 8.61 -11.24 -4.74
C PRO A 164 9.67 -11.58 -3.70
N LEU A 165 9.23 -12.20 -2.60
CA LEU A 165 10.07 -12.60 -1.48
C LEU A 165 10.42 -14.10 -1.50
N ASN A 166 9.83 -14.88 -2.42
CA ASN A 166 10.10 -16.28 -2.65
C ASN A 166 10.06 -16.61 -4.14
N LEU A 167 10.29 -17.89 -4.50
CA LEU A 167 10.33 -18.37 -5.88
C LEU A 167 8.96 -18.81 -6.42
N ASP A 168 7.88 -18.61 -5.66
CA ASP A 168 6.55 -18.98 -6.12
C ASP A 168 6.13 -18.13 -7.30
N THR A 169 5.57 -18.78 -8.30
CA THR A 169 5.02 -18.09 -9.48
C THR A 169 3.88 -17.16 -9.08
N ILE A 170 3.95 -15.89 -9.50
CA ILE A 170 2.87 -14.94 -9.28
C ILE A 170 1.75 -15.19 -10.29
N ASN A 171 0.55 -15.49 -9.78
CA ASN A 171 -0.64 -15.70 -10.58
C ASN A 171 -1.66 -14.59 -10.33
N PHE A 172 -1.92 -13.80 -11.34
CA PHE A 172 -2.99 -12.80 -11.34
C PHE A 172 -4.24 -13.43 -11.96
N PRO A 173 -5.31 -13.65 -11.18
CA PRO A 173 -6.56 -14.22 -11.71
C PRO A 173 -7.28 -13.24 -12.62
N SER A 174 -8.23 -13.74 -13.41
CA SER A 174 -9.21 -12.90 -14.09
C SER A 174 -10.05 -12.13 -13.07
N VAL A 175 -10.20 -10.83 -13.29
CA VAL A 175 -11.05 -9.95 -12.47
C VAL A 175 -12.06 -9.23 -13.35
N GLY A 176 -13.25 -9.00 -12.81
CA GLY A 176 -14.34 -8.31 -13.49
C GLY A 176 -14.52 -6.89 -12.97
N LEU A 177 -14.78 -5.97 -13.88
CA LEU A 177 -15.17 -4.60 -13.59
C LEU A 177 -16.54 -4.32 -14.20
N LYS A 178 -17.51 -3.97 -13.37
CA LYS A 178 -18.87 -3.65 -13.75
C LYS A 178 -19.00 -2.17 -14.07
N LEU A 179 -19.53 -1.85 -15.24
CA LEU A 179 -19.84 -0.49 -15.69
C LEU A 179 -21.34 -0.32 -15.92
N ILE A 180 -21.81 0.91 -15.86
CA ILE A 180 -23.10 1.31 -16.41
C ILE A 180 -22.88 1.56 -17.90
N LYS A 181 -23.68 0.90 -18.73
CA LYS A 181 -23.78 1.14 -20.18
C LYS A 181 -25.14 1.73 -20.47
N TYR A 182 -25.21 2.77 -21.30
CA TYR A 182 -26.44 3.45 -21.66
C TYR A 182 -26.92 2.98 -23.01
N ASP A 183 -28.04 2.28 -23.03
CA ASP A 183 -28.74 1.95 -24.26
C ASP A 183 -29.52 3.18 -24.79
N GLN A 184 -29.54 3.37 -26.08
CA GLN A 184 -30.14 4.51 -26.72
C GLN A 184 -31.54 4.18 -27.23
N VAL A 185 -32.45 5.17 -27.17
CA VAL A 185 -33.79 5.03 -27.74
C VAL A 185 -33.69 5.14 -29.26
N LYS A 186 -34.36 4.24 -29.97
CA LYS A 186 -34.41 4.24 -31.44
C LYS A 186 -34.99 5.54 -32.03
N ASN A 187 -36.01 6.10 -31.35
CA ASN A 187 -36.64 7.36 -31.72
C ASN A 187 -36.63 8.32 -30.52
N PRO A 188 -35.60 9.20 -30.38
CA PRO A 188 -35.50 10.09 -29.25
C PRO A 188 -36.63 11.09 -29.20
N SER A 189 -37.28 11.23 -28.07
CA SER A 189 -38.38 12.17 -27.80
C SER A 189 -37.84 13.38 -27.07
N PHE A 190 -38.36 14.57 -27.39
CA PHE A 190 -37.95 15.82 -26.77
C PHE A 190 -38.22 15.87 -25.23
N PHE A 191 -39.23 15.14 -24.74
CA PHE A 191 -39.66 15.10 -23.35
C PHE A 191 -39.54 13.70 -22.69
N GLY A 192 -38.93 12.72 -23.38
CA GLY A 192 -38.83 11.34 -22.91
C GLY A 192 -37.48 10.97 -22.32
N ARG A 193 -37.44 9.82 -21.59
CA ARG A 193 -36.17 9.18 -21.25
C ARG A 193 -35.55 8.59 -22.51
N ASN A 194 -34.50 9.23 -23.03
CA ASN A 194 -33.79 8.81 -24.23
C ASN A 194 -32.66 7.82 -23.97
N ARG A 195 -32.43 7.43 -22.72
CA ARG A 195 -31.38 6.48 -22.28
C ARG A 195 -31.93 5.52 -21.23
N GLN A 196 -31.52 4.29 -21.33
CA GLN A 196 -31.75 3.27 -20.31
C GLN A 196 -30.42 2.78 -19.76
N GLU A 197 -30.30 2.73 -18.44
CA GLU A 197 -29.13 2.16 -17.77
C GLU A 197 -29.17 0.65 -17.87
N ASN A 198 -28.10 0.07 -18.35
CA ASN A 198 -27.81 -1.35 -18.34
C ASN A 198 -26.45 -1.57 -17.67
N TYR A 199 -26.13 -2.80 -17.26
CA TYR A 199 -24.89 -3.12 -16.59
C TYR A 199 -24.13 -4.15 -17.39
N GLU A 200 -22.87 -3.85 -17.67
CA GLU A 200 -21.96 -4.77 -18.35
C GLU A 200 -20.70 -4.99 -17.51
N THR A 201 -20.24 -6.23 -17.46
CA THR A 201 -19.03 -6.61 -16.71
C THR A 201 -17.95 -7.02 -17.68
N PHE A 202 -16.85 -6.30 -17.65
CA PHE A 202 -15.65 -6.57 -18.46
C PHE A 202 -14.65 -7.36 -17.64
N TYR A 203 -14.12 -8.44 -18.19
CA TYR A 203 -13.19 -9.33 -17.50
C TYR A 203 -11.77 -9.17 -18.05
N SER A 204 -10.79 -9.07 -17.17
CA SER A 204 -9.39 -9.17 -17.57
C SER A 204 -9.00 -10.61 -17.88
N LYS A 205 -8.00 -10.79 -18.73
CA LYS A 205 -7.36 -12.09 -18.89
C LYS A 205 -6.47 -12.40 -17.67
N PRO A 206 -6.36 -13.67 -17.25
CA PRO A 206 -5.42 -14.04 -16.21
C PRO A 206 -3.99 -13.84 -16.70
N LYS A 207 -3.06 -13.57 -15.78
CA LYS A 207 -1.66 -13.35 -16.09
C LYS A 207 -0.76 -14.08 -15.09
N THR A 208 0.29 -14.72 -15.60
CA THR A 208 1.28 -15.42 -14.79
C THR A 208 2.66 -14.82 -15.00
N VAL A 209 3.42 -14.68 -13.93
CA VAL A 209 4.80 -14.20 -13.93
C VAL A 209 5.69 -15.24 -13.24
N ARG A 210 6.73 -15.69 -13.93
CA ARG A 210 7.69 -16.66 -13.41
C ARG A 210 8.75 -15.93 -12.58
N ILE A 211 9.12 -16.51 -11.44
CA ILE A 211 10.21 -16.02 -10.61
C ILE A 211 11.44 -16.91 -10.82
N LYS A 212 12.56 -16.29 -11.16
CA LYS A 212 13.87 -16.94 -11.31
C LYS A 212 14.68 -16.81 -10.03
N GLU A 213 15.43 -17.85 -9.72
CA GLU A 213 16.45 -17.80 -8.68
C GLU A 213 17.64 -16.93 -9.14
N LEU A 214 18.26 -16.23 -8.19
CA LEU A 214 19.51 -15.51 -8.46
C LEU A 214 20.65 -16.49 -8.77
N PRO A 215 21.62 -16.11 -9.63
CA PRO A 215 22.82 -16.91 -9.86
C PRO A 215 23.55 -17.23 -8.54
N PRO A 216 24.29 -18.35 -8.48
CA PRO A 216 25.01 -18.74 -7.26
C PRO A 216 26.00 -17.65 -6.81
N HIS A 217 25.84 -17.20 -5.57
CA HIS A 217 26.72 -16.24 -4.89
C HIS A 217 26.59 -16.39 -3.37
N PRO A 218 27.69 -16.22 -2.58
CA PRO A 218 27.62 -16.37 -1.12
C PRO A 218 26.60 -15.45 -0.44
N LEU A 219 26.32 -14.28 -1.02
CA LEU A 219 25.39 -13.27 -0.49
C LEU A 219 24.03 -13.23 -1.20
N LYS A 220 23.69 -14.23 -2.05
CA LYS A 220 22.46 -14.22 -2.86
C LYS A 220 21.18 -14.01 -2.07
N ASP A 221 21.13 -14.49 -0.82
CA ASP A 221 19.93 -14.46 0.01
C ASP A 221 19.73 -13.12 0.75
N VAL A 222 20.70 -12.21 0.66
CA VAL A 222 20.68 -10.94 1.40
C VAL A 222 20.84 -9.70 0.52
N VAL A 223 21.15 -9.87 -0.77
CA VAL A 223 21.35 -8.75 -1.69
C VAL A 223 20.02 -8.17 -2.18
N ASN A 224 20.01 -6.88 -2.46
CA ASN A 224 18.93 -6.24 -3.17
C ASN A 224 19.05 -6.50 -4.68
N VAL A 225 17.90 -6.51 -5.37
CA VAL A 225 17.82 -6.70 -6.83
C VAL A 225 17.31 -5.42 -7.46
N GLY A 226 18.06 -4.90 -8.42
CA GLY A 226 17.72 -3.65 -9.09
C GLY A 226 18.93 -3.02 -9.78
N SER A 227 18.76 -1.81 -10.29
CA SER A 227 19.83 -1.03 -10.90
C SER A 227 20.12 0.17 -10.01
N TYR A 228 21.32 0.21 -9.43
CA TYR A 228 21.68 1.19 -8.42
C TYR A 228 22.98 1.90 -8.77
N LYS A 229 23.13 3.11 -8.22
CA LYS A 229 24.33 3.96 -8.33
C LYS A 229 24.63 4.57 -6.98
N LEU A 230 25.93 4.77 -6.71
CA LEU A 230 26.40 5.50 -5.56
C LEU A 230 26.47 6.99 -5.86
N LYS A 231 26.02 7.80 -4.92
CA LYS A 231 26.37 9.19 -4.76
C LYS A 231 26.96 9.34 -3.37
N GLU A 232 28.12 9.98 -3.28
CA GLU A 232 28.82 10.14 -2.01
C GLU A 232 29.30 11.58 -1.80
N GLU A 233 29.40 11.96 -0.55
CA GLU A 233 29.89 13.26 -0.13
C GLU A 233 30.64 13.10 1.19
N ILE A 234 31.77 13.81 1.33
CA ILE A 234 32.55 13.81 2.56
C ILE A 234 32.87 15.24 2.99
N SER A 235 32.93 15.47 4.31
CA SER A 235 33.20 16.79 4.86
C SER A 235 34.67 17.25 4.68
N SER A 236 35.62 16.31 4.70
CA SER A 236 37.05 16.54 4.46
C SER A 236 37.74 15.23 4.12
N GLU A 237 38.62 15.23 3.15
CA GLU A 237 39.54 14.13 2.81
C GLU A 237 40.85 14.17 3.59
N ASN A 238 41.23 15.36 4.14
CA ASN A 238 42.42 15.55 4.96
C ASN A 238 41.99 15.74 6.41
N LEU A 239 42.43 14.85 7.26
CA LEU A 239 42.04 14.77 8.66
C LEU A 239 43.24 14.63 9.58
N THR A 240 43.06 14.91 10.85
CA THR A 240 44.01 14.51 11.89
C THR A 240 43.37 13.40 12.78
N THR A 241 44.22 12.58 13.39
CA THR A 241 43.76 11.57 14.34
C THR A 241 42.89 12.20 15.42
N GLY A 242 41.72 11.60 15.69
CA GLY A 242 40.71 12.13 16.61
C GLY A 242 39.82 13.22 16.04
N GLN A 243 40.08 13.74 14.83
CA GLN A 243 39.20 14.68 14.17
C GLN A 243 38.02 13.95 13.51
N SER A 244 36.79 14.33 13.88
CA SER A 244 35.59 13.75 13.31
C SER A 244 35.34 14.22 11.87
N PHE A 245 34.74 13.36 11.07
CA PHE A 245 34.25 13.67 9.72
C PHE A 245 32.84 13.12 9.50
N ASN A 246 32.09 13.74 8.59
CA ASN A 246 30.81 13.24 8.11
C ASN A 246 31.01 12.65 6.71
N TYR A 247 30.46 11.45 6.51
CA TYR A 247 30.46 10.77 5.23
C TYR A 247 29.04 10.34 4.85
N SER A 248 28.61 10.75 3.67
CA SER A 248 27.30 10.45 3.13
C SER A 248 27.42 9.41 2.03
N PHE A 249 26.78 8.25 2.22
CA PHE A 249 26.70 7.16 1.26
C PHE A 249 25.25 7.02 0.79
N GLU A 250 24.94 7.53 -0.40
CA GLU A 250 23.59 7.53 -0.95
C GLU A 250 23.48 6.49 -2.08
N ILE A 251 22.63 5.48 -1.87
CA ILE A 251 22.29 4.47 -2.87
C ILE A 251 21.02 4.93 -3.58
N GLY A 252 21.14 5.32 -4.84
CA GLY A 252 20.02 5.76 -5.68
C GLY A 252 19.78 4.82 -6.84
N GLY A 253 18.51 4.65 -7.27
CA GLY A 253 18.24 3.80 -8.43
C GLY A 253 16.80 3.31 -8.56
N THR A 254 16.65 2.17 -9.24
CA THR A 254 15.38 1.48 -9.49
C THR A 254 15.40 0.12 -8.80
N GLY A 255 14.42 -0.15 -7.95
CA GLY A 255 14.31 -1.38 -7.19
C GLY A 255 13.54 -1.17 -5.87
N ASN A 256 13.64 -2.13 -4.96
CA ASN A 256 13.06 -2.01 -3.63
C ASN A 256 13.93 -1.14 -2.72
N ILE A 257 13.72 0.17 -2.76
CA ILE A 257 14.47 1.14 -1.95
C ILE A 257 14.25 0.91 -0.45
N SER A 258 13.04 0.50 -0.05
CA SER A 258 12.70 0.22 1.35
C SER A 258 13.55 -0.91 1.93
N ALA A 259 13.88 -1.92 1.13
CA ALA A 259 14.65 -3.08 1.54
C ALA A 259 16.16 -2.86 1.64
N ILE A 260 16.68 -1.71 1.17
CA ILE A 260 18.12 -1.39 1.26
C ILE A 260 18.51 -1.33 2.74
N LYS A 261 19.43 -2.20 3.14
CA LYS A 261 19.99 -2.24 4.49
C LYS A 261 21.22 -1.33 4.57
N ILE A 262 21.57 -0.94 5.79
CA ILE A 262 22.80 -0.20 6.09
C ILE A 262 23.99 -0.99 5.55
N PRO A 263 24.91 -0.37 4.78
CA PRO A 263 26.17 -0.99 4.42
C PRO A 263 26.90 -1.47 5.68
N LYS A 264 27.36 -2.72 5.66
CA LYS A 264 28.08 -3.27 6.80
C LYS A 264 29.44 -2.61 6.89
N ILE A 265 29.69 -1.93 7.99
CA ILE A 265 31.01 -1.42 8.35
C ILE A 265 31.60 -2.41 9.34
N GLU A 266 32.78 -2.95 9.02
CA GLU A 266 33.51 -3.74 9.98
C GLU A 266 34.19 -2.81 10.99
N SER A 267 33.83 -2.95 12.27
CA SER A 267 34.52 -2.21 13.31
C SER A 267 35.99 -2.63 13.34
N ASN A 268 36.87 -1.68 13.21
CA ASN A 268 38.30 -1.90 13.26
C ASN A 268 38.97 -0.88 14.19
N LYS A 269 40.25 -1.10 14.50
CA LYS A 269 41.01 -0.18 15.36
C LYS A 269 41.43 1.11 14.69
N LEU A 270 41.26 1.19 13.36
CA LEU A 270 41.70 2.33 12.55
C LEU A 270 40.69 3.48 12.59
N PHE A 271 39.39 3.12 12.56
CA PHE A 271 38.27 4.07 12.56
C PHE A 271 37.22 3.66 13.58
N GLU A 272 36.65 4.65 14.23
CA GLU A 272 35.41 4.54 14.98
C GLU A 272 34.29 5.12 14.14
N PHE A 273 33.31 4.26 13.74
CA PHE A 273 32.11 4.67 13.02
C PHE A 273 30.89 4.54 13.92
N TYR A 274 30.06 5.57 13.88
CA TYR A 274 28.78 5.58 14.59
C TYR A 274 27.63 5.20 13.65
N GLU A 275 26.52 4.74 14.25
CA GLU A 275 25.32 4.42 13.47
C GLU A 275 24.89 5.62 12.63
N PRO A 276 24.61 5.42 11.31
CA PRO A 276 24.29 6.53 10.42
C PRO A 276 22.86 7.05 10.63
N ASN A 277 22.67 8.34 10.42
CA ASN A 277 21.37 8.88 10.17
C ASN A 277 20.87 8.42 8.78
N ILE A 278 19.59 8.00 8.69
CA ILE A 278 19.02 7.39 7.48
C ILE A 278 17.94 8.31 6.91
N VAL A 279 18.09 8.68 5.64
CA VAL A 279 17.08 9.42 4.88
C VAL A 279 16.68 8.62 3.66
N GLN A 280 15.36 8.41 3.48
CA GLN A 280 14.82 7.63 2.38
C GLN A 280 13.86 8.47 1.55
N ASN A 281 13.97 8.36 0.22
CA ASN A 281 13.05 8.96 -0.73
C ASN A 281 12.61 7.91 -1.76
N ILE A 282 11.30 7.73 -1.93
CA ILE A 282 10.71 6.78 -2.88
C ILE A 282 9.76 7.53 -3.81
N ARG A 283 9.97 7.36 -5.11
CA ARG A 283 9.11 7.93 -6.17
C ARG A 283 8.47 6.81 -6.96
N ARG A 284 7.18 6.94 -7.18
CA ARG A 284 6.36 6.02 -7.97
C ARG A 284 5.82 6.80 -9.16
N SER A 285 6.50 6.74 -10.29
CA SER A 285 6.16 7.48 -11.50
C SER A 285 6.62 6.75 -12.75
N SER A 286 6.01 7.04 -13.89
CA SER A 286 6.39 6.48 -15.19
C SER A 286 6.50 4.94 -15.18
N ASN A 287 5.57 4.28 -14.51
CA ASN A 287 5.52 2.81 -14.35
C ASN A 287 6.74 2.20 -13.65
N ARG A 288 7.45 2.95 -12.82
CA ARG A 288 8.66 2.50 -12.11
C ARG A 288 8.68 3.02 -10.68
N VAL A 289 9.27 2.22 -9.81
CA VAL A 289 9.65 2.63 -8.46
C VAL A 289 11.12 3.00 -8.50
N THR A 290 11.41 4.25 -8.21
CA THR A 290 12.76 4.81 -8.13
C THR A 290 12.94 5.53 -6.81
N GLY A 291 14.17 5.80 -6.43
CA GLY A 291 14.42 6.56 -5.22
C GLY A 291 15.86 6.49 -4.77
N SER A 292 16.07 6.94 -3.55
CA SER A 292 17.38 6.83 -2.89
C SER A 292 17.22 6.55 -1.40
N LYS A 293 18.26 5.93 -0.85
CA LYS A 293 18.46 5.77 0.58
C LYS A 293 19.85 6.23 0.93
N LYS A 294 19.91 7.28 1.75
CA LYS A 294 21.14 7.94 2.16
C LYS A 294 21.47 7.55 3.59
N PHE A 295 22.74 7.24 3.83
CA PHE A 295 23.32 6.91 5.11
C PHE A 295 24.39 7.95 5.44
N ASP A 296 24.12 8.79 6.43
CA ASP A 296 25.05 9.82 6.89
C ASP A 296 25.83 9.26 8.09
N PHE A 297 27.06 8.82 7.84
CA PHE A 297 27.97 8.28 8.84
C PHE A 297 28.77 9.40 9.50
N PHE A 298 29.03 9.21 10.77
CA PHE A 298 29.97 10.00 11.53
C PHE A 298 31.16 9.09 11.88
N GLY A 299 32.37 9.54 11.53
CA GLY A 299 33.59 8.75 11.71
C GLY A 299 34.68 9.52 12.40
N ILE A 300 35.56 8.82 13.12
CA ILE A 300 36.75 9.35 13.78
C ILE A 300 37.93 8.42 13.46
N PRO A 301 39.00 8.91 12.81
CA PRO A 301 40.22 8.14 12.59
C PRO A 301 41.06 8.07 13.88
N ASN A 302 41.56 6.88 14.21
CA ASN A 302 42.41 6.65 15.38
C ASN A 302 43.88 6.49 15.06
N GLU A 303 44.21 6.16 13.80
CA GLU A 303 45.58 5.93 13.34
C GLU A 303 45.92 6.86 12.16
N PRO A 304 47.14 7.39 12.09
CA PRO A 304 47.59 8.14 10.92
C PRO A 304 47.81 7.18 9.73
N GLY A 305 47.57 7.65 8.52
CA GLY A 305 47.76 6.86 7.30
C GLY A 305 46.94 7.36 6.11
N VAL A 306 47.01 6.61 5.03
CA VAL A 306 46.20 6.83 3.82
C VAL A 306 45.27 5.68 3.71
N TYR A 307 43.94 5.96 3.60
CA TYR A 307 42.89 4.95 3.65
C TYR A 307 41.95 5.09 2.47
N GLU A 308 41.71 3.99 1.76
CA GLU A 308 40.62 3.86 0.80
C GLU A 308 39.31 3.64 1.55
N LEU A 309 38.39 4.61 1.54
CA LEU A 309 37.12 4.50 2.30
C LEU A 309 36.26 3.33 1.84
N GLY A 310 36.39 2.96 0.56
CA GLY A 310 35.71 1.81 0.00
C GLY A 310 36.13 0.44 0.54
N ASP A 311 37.26 0.35 1.25
CA ASP A 311 37.64 -0.91 1.94
C ASP A 311 36.83 -1.11 3.22
N PHE A 312 36.22 -0.05 3.74
CA PHE A 312 35.40 -0.04 4.95
C PHE A 312 33.90 -0.03 4.64
N ILE A 313 33.50 0.71 3.58
CA ILE A 313 32.07 0.92 3.25
C ILE A 313 31.83 0.51 1.81
N GLN A 314 31.12 -0.59 1.65
CA GLN A 314 30.71 -1.10 0.35
C GLN A 314 29.32 -1.77 0.45
N TRP A 315 28.61 -1.83 -0.68
CA TRP A 315 27.29 -2.41 -0.75
C TRP A 315 27.11 -3.20 -2.06
N ILE A 316 26.75 -4.47 -1.93
CA ILE A 316 26.57 -5.39 -3.05
C ILE A 316 25.09 -5.52 -3.41
N PHE A 317 24.80 -5.64 -4.69
CA PHE A 317 23.47 -5.89 -5.24
C PHE A 317 23.54 -6.79 -6.49
N PHE A 318 22.39 -7.26 -6.93
CA PHE A 318 22.25 -7.98 -8.20
C PHE A 318 21.59 -7.06 -9.23
N ASP A 319 22.25 -6.84 -10.36
CA ASP A 319 21.68 -6.10 -11.50
C ASP A 319 20.96 -7.07 -12.45
N PRO A 320 19.62 -7.05 -12.53
CA PRO A 320 18.85 -7.93 -13.37
C PRO A 320 18.94 -7.60 -14.87
N ILE A 321 19.42 -6.38 -15.23
CA ILE A 321 19.61 -5.97 -16.62
C ILE A 321 20.87 -6.62 -17.21
N HIS A 322 21.96 -6.62 -16.42
CA HIS A 322 23.24 -7.19 -16.81
C HIS A 322 23.43 -8.63 -16.30
N GLU A 323 22.46 -9.16 -15.55
CA GLU A 323 22.46 -10.49 -14.95
C GLU A 323 23.71 -10.79 -14.12
N LYS A 324 24.22 -9.82 -13.38
CA LYS A 324 25.45 -9.92 -12.58
C LYS A 324 25.31 -9.26 -11.22
N TYR A 325 26.13 -9.73 -10.28
CA TYR A 325 26.35 -9.01 -9.04
C TYR A 325 27.28 -7.83 -9.29
N ASP A 326 27.00 -6.72 -8.63
CA ASP A 326 27.81 -5.51 -8.69
C ASP A 326 27.95 -4.91 -7.30
N THR A 327 28.98 -4.08 -7.09
CA THR A 327 29.31 -3.52 -5.78
C THR A 327 29.46 -2.01 -5.90
N LEU A 328 28.71 -1.28 -5.11
CA LEU A 328 28.94 0.14 -4.89
C LEU A 328 30.00 0.28 -3.81
N LYS A 329 31.14 0.82 -4.20
CA LYS A 329 32.33 1.04 -3.36
C LYS A 329 32.69 2.50 -3.42
N SER A 330 33.09 3.11 -2.29
CA SER A 330 33.60 4.47 -2.26
C SER A 330 34.92 4.59 -3.02
N ASP A 331 35.08 5.64 -3.78
CA ASP A 331 36.35 5.99 -4.47
C ASP A 331 37.15 7.03 -3.67
N ILE A 332 36.66 7.45 -2.49
CA ILE A 332 37.28 8.47 -1.65
C ILE A 332 38.49 7.92 -0.92
N GLN A 333 39.60 8.64 -0.99
CA GLN A 333 40.82 8.39 -0.24
C GLN A 333 40.99 9.41 0.91
N LEU A 334 41.16 8.91 2.11
CA LEU A 334 41.39 9.73 3.31
C LEU A 334 42.86 9.82 3.62
N GLN A 335 43.39 11.06 3.78
CA GLN A 335 44.69 11.34 4.33
C GLN A 335 44.54 11.69 5.82
N VAL A 336 45.09 10.90 6.70
CA VAL A 336 45.05 11.14 8.15
C VAL A 336 46.44 11.36 8.69
N ASP A 337 46.68 12.56 9.24
CA ASP A 337 47.91 12.96 9.87
C ASP A 337 47.80 12.94 11.42
N GLY A 338 48.90 13.02 12.14
CA GLY A 338 48.92 13.10 13.60
C GLY A 338 49.53 11.86 14.28
N GLU A 339 49.29 11.74 15.56
CA GLU A 339 49.81 10.63 16.37
C GLU A 339 48.78 9.54 16.56
N SER A 340 49.22 8.27 16.73
CA SER A 340 48.31 7.14 16.99
C SER A 340 47.57 7.32 18.32
N ARG A 341 46.26 7.17 18.29
CA ARG A 341 45.41 7.19 19.51
C ARG A 341 45.13 5.78 20.05
N LYS A 342 45.80 4.78 19.54
CA LYS A 342 45.62 3.38 19.90
C LYS A 342 45.75 3.11 21.42
N ASN A 343 46.69 3.81 22.08
CA ASN A 343 46.89 3.66 23.52
C ASN A 343 45.82 4.40 24.34
N GLU A 344 45.25 5.50 23.83
CA GLU A 344 44.12 6.16 24.50
C GLU A 344 42.87 5.30 24.45
N TYR A 345 42.64 4.59 23.33
CA TYR A 345 41.52 3.65 23.21
C TYR A 345 41.64 2.44 24.14
N ILE A 346 42.87 1.94 24.37
CA ILE A 346 43.13 0.88 25.35
C ILE A 346 42.91 1.41 26.77
N SER A 347 43.32 2.65 27.05
CA SER A 347 43.13 3.24 28.37
C SER A 347 41.69 3.65 28.67
N SER A 348 40.90 3.98 27.65
CA SER A 348 39.46 4.24 27.80
C SER A 348 38.62 2.97 27.92
N ASN A 349 39.12 1.84 27.42
CA ASN A 349 38.57 0.51 27.69
C ASN A 349 39.05 -0.10 29.00
N ASP A 350 40.09 0.47 29.62
CA ASP A 350 40.39 0.25 31.06
C ASP A 350 39.34 1.07 31.83
N LEU A 351 38.24 0.42 32.13
CA LEU A 351 37.03 0.98 32.73
C LEU A 351 37.25 1.65 34.08
N GLY A 352 38.54 1.83 34.46
CA GLY A 352 38.96 2.48 35.69
C GLY A 352 38.35 1.91 36.97
N SER A 353 38.82 2.37 38.11
CA SER A 353 38.38 1.90 39.45
C SER A 353 36.84 1.94 39.68
N PHE A 354 36.11 2.69 38.89
CA PHE A 354 34.64 2.75 39.00
C PHE A 354 33.96 1.45 38.51
N TYR A 355 34.43 0.87 37.41
CA TYR A 355 33.85 -0.38 36.89
C TYR A 355 34.40 -1.61 37.63
N ASP A 356 35.63 -1.56 38.12
CA ASP A 356 36.18 -2.56 39.03
C ASP A 356 35.34 -2.63 40.32
N ILE A 357 34.88 -1.49 40.83
CA ILE A 357 33.99 -1.44 41.99
C ILE A 357 32.62 -2.05 41.67
N ILE A 358 32.06 -1.81 40.44
CA ILE A 358 30.76 -2.39 40.04
C ILE A 358 30.87 -3.91 39.84
N GLU A 359 31.99 -4.42 39.31
CA GLU A 359 32.19 -5.87 39.10
C GLU A 359 32.30 -6.64 40.40
N PHE A 360 32.75 -5.98 41.49
CA PHE A 360 32.80 -6.54 42.84
C PHE A 360 31.56 -6.27 43.69
N GLU A 361 30.68 -5.36 43.24
CA GLU A 361 29.41 -5.11 43.94
C GLU A 361 28.40 -6.21 43.61
N ASP A 362 27.98 -6.87 44.70
CA ASP A 362 26.95 -7.91 44.64
C ASP A 362 25.61 -7.28 44.15
N ASN A 363 25.03 -7.80 43.08
CA ASN A 363 23.76 -7.35 42.48
C ASN A 363 22.53 -7.56 43.39
N LYS A 364 22.71 -7.48 44.71
CA LYS A 364 21.64 -7.51 45.71
C LYS A 364 21.01 -6.12 45.81
N LEU A 365 19.75 -6.04 45.51
CA LEU A 365 18.92 -4.88 45.83
C LEU A 365 18.98 -4.66 47.35
N VAL A 366 19.83 -3.72 47.78
CA VAL A 366 19.80 -3.21 49.17
C VAL A 366 18.60 -2.30 49.26
N LEU A 367 17.60 -2.71 50.02
CA LEU A 367 16.48 -1.87 50.38
C LEU A 367 17.04 -0.59 51.01
N ILE A 368 17.00 0.52 50.30
CA ILE A 368 17.27 1.83 50.92
C ILE A 368 16.15 2.00 51.95
N LYS A 369 16.49 1.72 53.22
CA LYS A 369 15.65 2.12 54.34
C LYS A 369 15.55 3.64 54.30
N THR A 370 14.62 4.15 53.52
CA THR A 370 14.15 5.53 53.68
C THR A 370 13.74 5.64 55.13
N GLY A 371 14.48 6.46 55.84
CA GLY A 371 14.44 6.49 57.31
C GLY A 371 13.00 6.61 57.82
N ILE A 372 12.55 5.55 58.45
CA ILE A 372 11.25 5.47 59.18
C ILE A 372 11.07 6.68 60.07
N GLY A 373 12.15 7.32 60.54
CA GLY A 373 12.12 8.57 61.28
C GLY A 373 11.47 9.77 60.58
N TYR A 374 11.71 9.96 59.28
CA TYR A 374 11.13 11.08 58.55
C TYR A 374 9.61 10.94 58.35
N GLN A 375 9.14 9.75 58.06
CA GLN A 375 7.71 9.48 57.90
C GLN A 375 6.95 9.66 59.24
N ILE A 376 7.53 9.24 60.34
CA ILE A 376 6.94 9.43 61.69
C ILE A 376 6.85 10.91 62.01
N ILE A 377 7.89 11.71 61.74
CA ILE A 377 7.91 13.15 61.98
C ILE A 377 6.87 13.85 61.11
N ILE A 378 6.75 13.53 59.85
CA ILE A 378 5.76 14.08 58.92
C ILE A 378 4.32 13.76 59.37
N ASN A 379 4.06 12.51 59.74
CA ASN A 379 2.76 12.08 60.20
C ASN A 379 2.36 12.77 61.54
N LEU A 380 3.31 12.96 62.44
CA LEU A 380 3.12 13.69 63.71
C LEU A 380 2.77 15.19 63.43
N PHE A 381 3.44 15.80 62.44
CA PHE A 381 3.20 17.18 62.04
C PHE A 381 1.81 17.35 61.42
N ILE A 382 1.39 16.41 60.55
CA ILE A 382 0.04 16.40 59.96
C ILE A 382 -1.03 16.20 61.04
N PHE A 383 -0.79 15.33 62.00
CA PHE A 383 -1.69 15.10 63.13
C PHE A 383 -1.83 16.35 64.01
N ALA A 384 -0.73 17.03 64.33
CA ALA A 384 -0.76 18.29 65.11
C ALA A 384 -1.54 19.40 64.41
N ILE A 385 -1.36 19.58 63.07
CA ILE A 385 -2.10 20.55 62.25
C ILE A 385 -3.60 20.22 62.27
N SER A 386 -3.95 18.93 62.14
CA SER A 386 -5.34 18.47 62.15
C SER A 386 -6.03 18.77 63.49
N VAL A 387 -5.35 18.52 64.64
CA VAL A 387 -5.84 18.81 65.96
C VAL A 387 -6.00 20.32 66.16
N CYS A 388 -5.03 21.14 65.73
CA CYS A 388 -5.14 22.60 65.79
C CYS A 388 -6.33 23.13 64.97
N SER A 389 -6.57 22.56 63.77
CA SER A 389 -7.69 22.93 62.93
C SER A 389 -9.03 22.62 63.59
N ILE A 390 -9.14 21.44 64.24
CA ILE A 390 -10.35 21.05 64.98
C ILE A 390 -10.61 21.99 66.18
N VAL A 391 -9.56 22.28 66.96
CA VAL A 391 -9.68 23.20 68.10
C VAL A 391 -10.12 24.62 67.68
N LEU A 392 -9.62 25.09 66.50
CA LEU A 392 -10.03 26.39 65.97
C LEU A 392 -11.48 26.39 65.45
N LEU A 393 -11.99 25.28 64.98
CA LEU A 393 -13.38 25.09 64.53
C LEU A 393 -14.37 25.10 65.73
N PHE A 394 -13.96 24.58 66.89
CA PHE A 394 -14.79 24.55 68.09
C PHE A 394 -14.65 25.78 68.99
N LYS A 395 -13.77 26.71 68.63
CA LYS A 395 -13.58 27.99 69.39
C LYS A 395 -14.32 29.16 68.77
N LYS A 396 -15.29 28.91 67.90
CA LYS A 396 -16.22 29.91 67.36
C LYS A 396 -17.59 29.75 67.95
#